data_500f832e2dd916399b2aafbfbb2045c4
#
_entry.id   500f832e2dd916399b2aafbfbb2045c4
#
_cell.length_a   1.000
_cell.length_b   1.000
_cell.length_c   1.000
_cell.angle_alpha   90.00
_cell.angle_beta   90.00
_cell.angle_gamma   90.00
#
_symmetry.space_group_name_H-M   'P 1'
#
loop_
_entity.id
_entity.type
_entity.pdbx_description
1 polymer ?
#
loop_
_entity_poly.entity_id
_entity_poly.type
_entity_poly.pdbx_seq_one_letter_code
_entity_poly.pdbx_strand_id
1 'polypeptide(L)'
;MELKLERCTIRDYRLSDAESLASHANNRRVWLGLRDVFPHPYTIEDAKRFLQGSVPGLPRLNFCIDIGGAAVGGIGLRPGEDVHRHTAEFGYWLAENFWGQGIMSEIVPAFIDYCFKEFSLNRIFAMPHSNNPASARVLEKAGFVFEGRLRKNVVKDGKILDSLLYSKTD
;
A
#
# COMPACT_ATOMS: atom_id res chain seq x y z
N MET A 1 -9.77 10.51 8.10
CA MET A 1 -9.06 11.12 6.97
C MET A 1 -9.94 11.13 5.72
N GLU A 2 -9.92 12.21 4.95
CA GLU A 2 -10.54 12.27 3.62
C GLU A 2 -9.69 13.19 2.73
N LEU A 3 -9.10 12.63 1.66
CA LEU A 3 -8.31 13.35 0.69
C LEU A 3 -8.94 13.11 -0.70
N LYS A 4 -9.62 14.13 -1.22
CA LYS A 4 -10.27 14.10 -2.54
C LYS A 4 -9.26 14.45 -3.62
N LEU A 5 -9.12 13.56 -4.59
CA LEU A 5 -8.29 13.72 -5.77
C LEU A 5 -9.17 13.75 -7.03
N GLU A 6 -8.57 13.96 -8.19
CA GLU A 6 -9.33 14.05 -9.44
C GLU A 6 -10.08 12.75 -9.77
N ARG A 7 -9.41 11.60 -9.56
CA ARG A 7 -9.89 10.28 -9.98
C ARG A 7 -10.39 9.39 -8.85
N CYS A 8 -10.08 9.74 -7.59
CA CYS A 8 -10.40 8.90 -6.44
C CYS A 8 -10.46 9.71 -5.16
N THR A 9 -10.89 9.07 -4.09
CA THR A 9 -10.81 9.61 -2.74
C THR A 9 -10.00 8.63 -1.87
N ILE A 10 -9.05 9.14 -1.09
CA ILE A 10 -8.44 8.38 -0.02
C ILE A 10 -9.22 8.69 1.25
N ARG A 11 -9.77 7.68 1.90
CA ARG A 11 -10.60 7.81 3.10
C ARG A 11 -10.39 6.69 4.09
N ASP A 12 -10.93 6.86 5.28
CA ASP A 12 -11.00 5.75 6.23
C ASP A 12 -11.86 4.61 5.68
N TYR A 13 -11.49 3.37 6.03
CA TYR A 13 -12.31 2.21 5.71
C TYR A 13 -13.63 2.25 6.50
N ARG A 14 -14.67 1.67 5.91
CA ARG A 14 -15.99 1.48 6.51
C ARG A 14 -16.32 -0.01 6.58
N LEU A 15 -17.13 -0.43 7.53
CA LEU A 15 -17.57 -1.83 7.58
C LEU A 15 -18.36 -2.24 6.32
N SER A 16 -19.05 -1.28 5.70
CA SER A 16 -19.77 -1.46 4.43
C SER A 16 -18.84 -1.73 3.22
N ASP A 17 -17.52 -1.52 3.36
CA ASP A 17 -16.57 -1.79 2.27
C ASP A 17 -16.28 -3.29 2.09
N ALA A 18 -16.77 -4.16 2.98
CA ALA A 18 -16.39 -5.57 3.03
C ALA A 18 -16.58 -6.31 1.69
N GLU A 19 -17.71 -6.12 1.03
CA GLU A 19 -18.02 -6.79 -0.23
C GLU A 19 -17.13 -6.28 -1.38
N SER A 20 -17.02 -4.96 -1.55
CA SER A 20 -16.16 -4.38 -2.60
C SER A 20 -14.69 -4.70 -2.36
N LEU A 21 -14.23 -4.65 -1.09
CA LEU A 21 -12.88 -5.01 -0.72
C LEU A 21 -12.58 -6.47 -1.05
N ALA A 22 -13.44 -7.41 -0.66
CA ALA A 22 -13.27 -8.83 -0.96
C ALA A 22 -13.23 -9.11 -2.46
N SER A 23 -14.14 -8.48 -3.22
CA SER A 23 -14.20 -8.64 -4.68
C SER A 23 -12.91 -8.17 -5.37
N HIS A 24 -12.40 -7.00 -5.00
CA HIS A 24 -11.22 -6.41 -5.64
C HIS A 24 -9.89 -6.97 -5.14
N ALA A 25 -9.85 -7.40 -3.87
CA ALA A 25 -8.66 -7.99 -3.26
C ALA A 25 -8.43 -9.45 -3.67
N ASN A 26 -9.48 -10.19 -4.02
CA ASN A 26 -9.37 -11.58 -4.45
C ASN A 26 -8.82 -11.72 -5.87
N ASN A 27 -7.58 -11.30 -6.04
CA ASN A 27 -6.88 -11.32 -7.32
C ASN A 27 -5.43 -11.78 -7.11
N ARG A 28 -5.04 -12.87 -7.78
CA ARG A 28 -3.69 -13.43 -7.66
C ARG A 28 -2.59 -12.46 -8.07
N ARG A 29 -2.81 -11.63 -9.09
CA ARG A 29 -1.81 -10.66 -9.56
C ARG A 29 -1.59 -9.54 -8.55
N VAL A 30 -2.65 -9.11 -7.87
CA VAL A 30 -2.55 -8.18 -6.72
C VAL A 30 -1.77 -8.85 -5.58
N TRP A 31 -2.17 -10.05 -5.18
CA TRP A 31 -1.54 -10.80 -4.10
C TRP A 31 -0.03 -11.03 -4.31
N LEU A 32 0.41 -11.30 -5.53
CA LEU A 32 1.83 -11.52 -5.85
C LEU A 32 2.73 -10.31 -5.52
N GLY A 33 2.18 -9.10 -5.50
CA GLY A 33 2.90 -7.88 -5.14
C GLY A 33 2.88 -7.54 -3.64
N LEU A 34 2.18 -8.33 -2.81
CA LEU A 34 1.91 -8.02 -1.42
C LEU A 34 2.54 -9.03 -0.46
N ARG A 35 2.55 -8.71 0.82
CA ARG A 35 2.99 -9.61 1.90
C ARG A 35 1.97 -10.73 2.11
N ASP A 36 2.40 -11.86 2.68
CA ASP A 36 1.52 -13.03 2.90
C ASP A 36 0.47 -12.82 4.01
N VAL A 37 0.61 -11.77 4.82
CA VAL A 37 -0.46 -11.33 5.73
C VAL A 37 -1.73 -10.91 4.97
N PHE A 38 -1.60 -10.57 3.69
CA PHE A 38 -2.71 -10.39 2.77
C PHE A 38 -3.00 -11.74 2.12
N PRO A 39 -4.10 -12.42 2.47
CA PRO A 39 -4.34 -13.80 2.05
C PRO A 39 -4.72 -13.93 0.57
N HIS A 40 -4.54 -15.14 0.04
CA HIS A 40 -5.09 -15.53 -1.25
C HIS A 40 -5.50 -17.02 -1.22
N PRO A 41 -6.75 -17.37 -1.54
CA PRO A 41 -7.87 -16.49 -1.91
C PRO A 41 -8.21 -15.47 -0.83
N TYR A 42 -8.73 -14.32 -1.22
CA TYR A 42 -9.21 -13.28 -0.30
C TYR A 42 -10.73 -13.37 -0.17
N THR A 43 -11.21 -13.67 1.02
CA THR A 43 -12.63 -13.93 1.29
C THR A 43 -13.33 -12.71 1.90
N ILE A 44 -14.66 -12.77 1.97
CA ILE A 44 -15.47 -11.76 2.67
C ILE A 44 -15.15 -11.76 4.18
N GLU A 45 -14.83 -12.92 4.76
CA GLU A 45 -14.43 -13.05 6.14
C GLU A 45 -13.08 -12.40 6.41
N ASP A 46 -12.15 -12.49 5.46
CA ASP A 46 -10.85 -11.77 5.54
C ASP A 46 -11.06 -10.27 5.49
N ALA A 47 -11.94 -9.79 4.61
CA ALA A 47 -12.32 -8.38 4.53
C ALA A 47 -12.92 -7.88 5.86
N LYS A 48 -13.88 -8.61 6.42
CA LYS A 48 -14.51 -8.26 7.71
C LYS A 48 -13.47 -8.23 8.84
N ARG A 49 -12.59 -9.23 8.91
CA ARG A 49 -11.51 -9.30 9.91
C ARG A 49 -10.55 -8.12 9.78
N PHE A 50 -10.17 -7.77 8.56
CA PHE A 50 -9.34 -6.60 8.30
C PHE A 50 -10.02 -5.30 8.76
N LEU A 51 -11.28 -5.08 8.37
CA LEU A 51 -12.05 -3.88 8.71
C LEU A 51 -12.30 -3.74 10.22
N GLN A 52 -12.38 -4.85 10.95
CA GLN A 52 -12.49 -4.87 12.41
C GLN A 52 -11.14 -4.63 13.13
N GLY A 53 -10.04 -4.45 12.38
CA GLY A 53 -8.72 -4.26 12.97
C GLY A 53 -8.12 -5.50 13.63
N SER A 54 -8.60 -6.69 13.29
CA SER A 54 -8.22 -7.95 13.94
C SER A 54 -7.04 -8.66 13.26
N VAL A 55 -6.40 -8.04 12.27
CA VAL A 55 -5.26 -8.64 11.56
C VAL A 55 -3.94 -8.19 12.18
N PRO A 56 -3.16 -9.10 12.79
CA PRO A 56 -1.89 -8.75 13.41
C PRO A 56 -0.87 -8.21 12.39
N GLY A 57 -0.07 -7.25 12.82
CA GLY A 57 1.05 -6.72 12.04
C GLY A 57 0.67 -5.83 10.86
N LEU A 58 -0.60 -5.49 10.68
CA LEU A 58 -1.00 -4.46 9.73
C LEU A 58 -0.75 -3.06 10.28
N PRO A 59 -0.37 -2.11 9.43
CA PRO A 59 -0.21 -0.73 9.84
C PRO A 59 -1.54 -0.19 10.39
N ARG A 60 -1.49 0.52 11.51
CA ARG A 60 -2.67 1.21 12.06
C ARG A 60 -3.13 2.38 11.18
N LEU A 61 -2.25 2.86 10.29
CA LEU A 61 -2.50 3.94 9.36
C LEU A 61 -2.76 3.38 7.95
N ASN A 62 -3.88 2.68 7.81
CA ASN A 62 -4.38 2.15 6.54
C ASN A 62 -5.62 2.88 6.10
N PHE A 63 -5.66 3.27 4.85
CA PHE A 63 -6.74 4.03 4.24
C PHE A 63 -7.24 3.32 2.98
N CYS A 64 -8.51 3.52 2.70
CA CYS A 64 -9.19 3.01 1.51
C CYS A 64 -8.91 3.92 0.32
N ILE A 65 -8.61 3.31 -0.82
CA ILE A 65 -8.70 3.98 -2.12
C ILE A 65 -10.12 3.73 -2.64
N ASP A 66 -10.91 4.80 -2.70
CA ASP A 66 -12.31 4.78 -3.14
C ASP A 66 -12.43 5.35 -4.54
N ILE A 67 -13.07 4.60 -5.43
CA ILE A 67 -13.48 5.06 -6.77
C ILE A 67 -14.96 4.77 -6.92
N GLY A 68 -15.76 5.83 -7.11
CA GLY A 68 -17.20 5.70 -7.29
C GLY A 68 -17.96 5.10 -6.10
N GLY A 69 -17.44 5.25 -4.88
CA GLY A 69 -18.04 4.70 -3.66
C GLY A 69 -17.61 3.27 -3.33
N ALA A 70 -16.78 2.63 -4.15
CA ALA A 70 -16.26 1.29 -3.93
C ALA A 70 -14.81 1.30 -3.41
N ALA A 71 -14.51 0.44 -2.46
CA ALA A 71 -13.15 0.20 -1.99
C ALA A 71 -12.38 -0.65 -3.03
N VAL A 72 -11.53 -0.01 -3.81
CA VAL A 72 -10.80 -0.63 -4.93
C VAL A 72 -9.31 -0.82 -4.64
N GLY A 73 -8.85 -0.40 -3.47
CA GLY A 73 -7.46 -0.48 -3.09
C GLY A 73 -7.22 -0.06 -1.64
N GLY A 74 -5.97 -0.10 -1.27
CA GLY A 74 -5.51 0.35 0.05
C GLY A 74 -4.16 1.01 -0.02
N ILE A 75 -3.94 1.96 0.88
CA ILE A 75 -2.70 2.71 1.01
C ILE A 75 -2.43 2.96 2.49
N GLY A 76 -1.19 2.87 2.92
CA GLY A 76 -0.92 3.07 4.33
C GLY A 76 0.53 3.11 4.72
N LEU A 77 0.74 3.39 6.00
CA LEU A 77 2.03 3.42 6.65
C LEU A 77 2.12 2.38 7.77
N ARG A 78 3.30 1.84 7.93
CA ARG A 78 3.71 1.08 9.09
C ARG A 78 4.80 1.87 9.82
N PRO A 79 4.45 2.57 10.92
CA PRO A 79 5.43 3.33 11.68
C PRO A 79 6.53 2.43 12.25
N GLY A 80 7.74 2.96 12.26
CA GLY A 80 8.84 2.37 13.01
C GLY A 80 8.71 2.63 14.50
N GLU A 81 9.53 1.92 15.26
CA GLU A 81 9.53 1.99 16.73
C GLU A 81 10.92 2.41 17.24
N ASP A 82 11.00 2.83 18.50
CA ASP A 82 12.22 3.19 19.20
C ASP A 82 13.04 4.23 18.42
N VAL A 83 14.26 3.91 18.05
CA VAL A 83 15.16 4.80 17.29
C VAL A 83 14.64 5.09 15.88
N HIS A 84 13.73 4.28 15.35
CA HIS A 84 13.10 4.44 14.05
C HIS A 84 11.72 5.11 14.12
N ARG A 85 11.31 5.69 15.26
CA ARG A 85 9.97 6.28 15.47
C ARG A 85 9.57 7.39 14.51
N HIS A 86 10.54 8.03 13.84
CA HIS A 86 10.30 9.05 12.81
C HIS A 86 10.45 8.51 11.39
N THR A 87 10.42 7.18 11.25
CA THR A 87 10.47 6.49 9.96
C THR A 87 9.24 5.61 9.79
N ALA A 88 8.72 5.51 8.58
CA ALA A 88 7.60 4.61 8.30
C ALA A 88 7.82 3.83 7.00
N GLU A 89 7.43 2.56 6.99
CA GLU A 89 7.29 1.77 5.77
C GLU A 89 5.97 2.13 5.08
N PHE A 90 6.03 2.41 3.79
CA PHE A 90 4.91 2.75 2.94
C PHE A 90 4.49 1.56 2.09
N GLY A 91 3.20 1.31 1.99
CA GLY A 91 2.66 0.27 1.14
C GLY A 91 1.30 0.63 0.56
N TYR A 92 1.00 0.03 -0.59
CA TYR A 92 -0.29 0.20 -1.27
C TYR A 92 -0.61 -0.97 -2.16
N TRP A 93 -1.87 -1.09 -2.50
CA TRP A 93 -2.37 -1.96 -3.57
C TRP A 93 -3.56 -1.30 -4.26
N LEU A 94 -3.79 -1.69 -5.50
CA LEU A 94 -4.91 -1.25 -6.32
C LEU A 94 -5.46 -2.44 -7.10
N ALA A 95 -6.76 -2.52 -7.26
CA ALA A 95 -7.40 -3.56 -8.04
C ALA A 95 -6.93 -3.51 -9.50
N GLU A 96 -6.74 -4.68 -10.10
CA GLU A 96 -6.14 -4.85 -11.43
C GLU A 96 -6.86 -4.03 -12.52
N ASN A 97 -8.19 -3.94 -12.44
CA ASN A 97 -9.01 -3.19 -13.39
C ASN A 97 -8.67 -1.70 -13.49
N PHE A 98 -7.96 -1.17 -12.49
CA PHE A 98 -7.56 0.24 -12.42
C PHE A 98 -6.07 0.46 -12.70
N TRP A 99 -5.32 -0.60 -13.04
CA TRP A 99 -3.91 -0.47 -13.38
C TRP A 99 -3.70 0.24 -14.72
N GLY A 100 -2.52 0.86 -14.88
CA GLY A 100 -2.14 1.54 -16.12
C GLY A 100 -2.84 2.87 -16.39
N GLN A 101 -3.73 3.32 -15.52
CA GLN A 101 -4.54 4.54 -15.70
C GLN A 101 -3.95 5.78 -15.01
N GLY A 102 -2.76 5.68 -14.44
CA GLY A 102 -2.08 6.80 -13.76
C GLY A 102 -2.60 7.10 -12.34
N ILE A 103 -3.58 6.37 -11.83
CA ILE A 103 -4.23 6.59 -10.53
C ILE A 103 -3.20 6.60 -9.39
N MET A 104 -2.31 5.60 -9.32
CA MET A 104 -1.29 5.58 -8.27
C MET A 104 -0.25 6.70 -8.39
N SER A 105 0.00 7.19 -9.59
CA SER A 105 0.90 8.34 -9.81
C SER A 105 0.31 9.66 -9.31
N GLU A 106 -1.00 9.74 -9.19
CA GLU A 106 -1.72 10.87 -8.56
C GLU A 106 -1.80 10.68 -7.03
N ILE A 107 -2.16 9.48 -6.59
CA ILE A 107 -2.40 9.15 -5.18
C ILE A 107 -1.11 9.27 -4.35
N VAL A 108 -0.02 8.65 -4.82
CA VAL A 108 1.17 8.46 -3.97
C VAL A 108 1.80 9.79 -3.56
N PRO A 109 2.06 10.77 -4.44
CA PRO A 109 2.59 12.06 -4.03
C PRO A 109 1.70 12.77 -3.00
N ALA A 110 0.39 12.83 -3.27
CA ALA A 110 -0.57 13.50 -2.39
C ALA A 110 -0.66 12.85 -1.00
N PHE A 111 -0.65 11.51 -0.95
CA PHE A 111 -0.66 10.78 0.32
C PHE A 111 0.64 10.95 1.10
N ILE A 112 1.79 10.92 0.45
CA ILE A 112 3.09 11.09 1.11
C ILE A 112 3.24 12.51 1.67
N ASP A 113 2.83 13.53 0.91
CA ASP A 113 2.83 14.92 1.39
C ASP A 113 1.88 15.11 2.59
N TYR A 114 0.72 14.46 2.58
CA TYR A 114 -0.16 14.39 3.75
C TYR A 114 0.54 13.74 4.94
N CYS A 115 1.23 12.61 4.73
CA CYS A 115 1.89 11.87 5.79
C CYS A 115 3.02 12.67 6.47
N PHE A 116 3.82 13.39 5.72
CA PHE A 116 4.86 14.27 6.29
C PHE A 116 4.26 15.42 7.10
N LYS A 117 3.12 15.97 6.68
CA LYS A 117 2.46 17.07 7.40
C LYS A 117 1.78 16.62 8.70
N GLU A 118 1.16 15.45 8.69
CA GLU A 118 0.31 14.99 9.80
C GLU A 118 1.07 14.13 10.83
N PHE A 119 2.10 13.42 10.38
CA PHE A 119 2.84 12.50 11.24
C PHE A 119 4.29 12.93 11.30
N SER A 120 4.82 13.29 12.43
CA SER A 120 6.21 13.74 12.64
C SER A 120 7.26 12.74 12.07
N LEU A 121 7.24 12.53 10.76
CA LEU A 121 8.11 11.62 10.04
C LEU A 121 9.23 12.40 9.34
N ASN A 122 10.45 11.90 9.41
CA ASN A 122 11.60 12.42 8.67
C ASN A 122 11.86 11.59 7.40
N ARG A 123 11.31 10.36 7.36
CA ARG A 123 11.60 9.41 6.30
C ARG A 123 10.43 8.46 6.08
N ILE A 124 10.06 8.27 4.83
CA ILE A 124 9.13 7.23 4.38
C ILE A 124 9.87 6.36 3.36
N PHE A 125 9.80 5.04 3.51
CA PHE A 125 10.45 4.10 2.59
C PHE A 125 9.45 3.04 2.11
N ALA A 126 9.74 2.45 0.96
CA ALA A 126 8.96 1.37 0.37
C ALA A 126 9.89 0.30 -0.21
N MET A 127 9.45 -0.95 -0.18
CA MET A 127 10.24 -2.10 -0.63
C MET A 127 9.46 -2.95 -1.65
N PRO A 128 9.20 -2.45 -2.86
CA PRO A 128 8.58 -3.28 -3.89
C PRO A 128 9.46 -4.48 -4.25
N HIS A 129 8.81 -5.59 -4.61
CA HIS A 129 9.51 -6.76 -5.12
C HIS A 129 10.20 -6.42 -6.45
N SER A 130 11.37 -6.97 -6.72
CA SER A 130 12.17 -6.64 -7.91
C SER A 130 11.50 -6.98 -9.24
N ASN A 131 10.51 -7.87 -9.22
CA ASN A 131 9.69 -8.24 -10.37
C ASN A 131 8.43 -7.36 -10.55
N ASN A 132 8.31 -6.25 -9.78
CA ASN A 132 7.23 -5.28 -9.89
C ASN A 132 7.74 -3.89 -10.36
N PRO A 133 8.16 -3.75 -11.63
CA PRO A 133 8.69 -2.48 -12.12
C PRO A 133 7.64 -1.36 -12.18
N ALA A 134 6.34 -1.70 -12.18
CA ALA A 134 5.28 -0.72 -12.15
C ALA A 134 5.27 0.05 -10.82
N SER A 135 5.44 -0.66 -9.69
CA SER A 135 5.53 -0.03 -8.38
C SER A 135 6.79 0.85 -8.26
N ALA A 136 7.94 0.37 -8.75
CA ALA A 136 9.17 1.16 -8.78
C ALA A 136 8.97 2.50 -9.52
N ARG A 137 8.37 2.47 -10.72
CA ARG A 137 8.08 3.69 -11.48
C ARG A 137 7.11 4.66 -10.78
N VAL A 138 6.13 4.13 -10.04
CA VAL A 138 5.21 4.98 -9.25
C VAL A 138 5.98 5.71 -8.14
N LEU A 139 6.86 5.00 -7.44
CA LEU A 139 7.69 5.58 -6.37
C LEU A 139 8.64 6.65 -6.94
N GLU A 140 9.34 6.37 -8.03
CA GLU A 140 10.24 7.32 -8.71
C GLU A 140 9.50 8.60 -9.12
N LYS A 141 8.30 8.48 -9.72
CA LYS A 141 7.45 9.63 -10.07
C LYS A 141 6.99 10.43 -8.85
N ALA A 142 6.85 9.78 -7.69
CA ALA A 142 6.51 10.45 -6.43
C ALA A 142 7.72 11.07 -5.71
N GLY A 143 8.91 11.03 -6.34
CA GLY A 143 10.14 11.62 -5.80
C GLY A 143 10.87 10.73 -4.79
N PHE A 144 10.57 9.43 -4.75
CA PHE A 144 11.39 8.49 -3.99
C PHE A 144 12.72 8.23 -4.70
N VAL A 145 13.77 8.14 -3.91
CA VAL A 145 15.13 7.84 -4.37
C VAL A 145 15.41 6.35 -4.15
N PHE A 146 15.98 5.69 -5.17
CA PHE A 146 16.46 4.33 -5.02
C PHE A 146 17.71 4.29 -4.15
N GLU A 147 17.70 3.49 -3.09
CA GLU A 147 18.82 3.36 -2.16
C GLU A 147 19.56 2.02 -2.26
N GLY A 148 18.90 1.00 -2.76
CA GLY A 148 19.58 -0.28 -2.91
C GLY A 148 18.71 -1.46 -3.26
N ARG A 149 19.37 -2.58 -3.57
CA ARG A 149 18.75 -3.87 -3.84
C ARG A 149 19.05 -4.85 -2.71
N LEU A 150 18.02 -5.32 -2.05
CA LEU A 150 18.11 -6.33 -1.01
C LEU A 150 17.98 -7.71 -1.65
N ARG A 151 19.10 -8.40 -1.81
CA ARG A 151 19.15 -9.68 -2.53
C ARG A 151 18.51 -10.79 -1.72
N LYS A 152 17.67 -11.63 -2.36
CA LYS A 152 16.99 -12.79 -1.77
C LYS A 152 16.21 -12.46 -0.50
N ASN A 153 15.62 -11.26 -0.45
CA ASN A 153 14.99 -10.70 0.74
C ASN A 153 13.55 -11.17 0.95
N VAL A 154 12.91 -11.71 -0.09
CA VAL A 154 11.51 -12.09 -0.08
C VAL A 154 11.32 -13.51 -0.60
N VAL A 155 10.45 -14.28 0.04
CA VAL A 155 9.88 -15.50 -0.52
C VAL A 155 8.42 -15.20 -0.84
N LYS A 156 8.04 -15.33 -2.10
CA LYS A 156 6.66 -15.15 -2.55
C LYS A 156 6.25 -16.25 -3.52
N ASP A 157 5.15 -16.95 -3.21
CA ASP A 157 4.65 -18.03 -4.05
C ASP A 157 5.74 -19.08 -4.37
N GLY A 158 6.52 -19.47 -3.36
CA GLY A 158 7.63 -20.41 -3.49
C GLY A 158 8.88 -19.87 -4.23
N LYS A 159 8.88 -18.61 -4.67
CA LYS A 159 10.00 -18.00 -5.37
C LYS A 159 10.77 -17.06 -4.45
N ILE A 160 12.10 -17.15 -4.51
CA ILE A 160 12.99 -16.20 -3.85
C ILE A 160 13.16 -14.99 -4.76
N LEU A 161 12.83 -13.81 -4.24
CA LEU A 161 12.90 -12.54 -4.95
C LEU A 161 13.80 -11.56 -4.19
N ASP A 162 14.32 -10.58 -4.91
CA ASP A 162 14.92 -9.40 -4.30
C ASP A 162 13.83 -8.37 -4.01
N SER A 163 14.08 -7.45 -3.09
CA SER A 163 13.33 -6.21 -2.97
C SER A 163 14.19 -5.00 -3.31
N LEU A 164 13.54 -3.94 -3.75
CA LEU A 164 14.18 -2.67 -4.07
C LEU A 164 13.83 -1.68 -2.97
N LEU A 165 14.84 -1.07 -2.36
CA LEU A 165 14.62 -0.07 -1.32
C LEU A 165 14.54 1.32 -1.97
N TYR A 166 13.42 1.96 -1.78
CA TYR A 166 13.17 3.35 -2.16
C TYR A 166 12.80 4.17 -0.95
N SER A 167 13.24 5.43 -0.88
CA SER A 167 12.89 6.32 0.22
C SER A 167 12.66 7.75 -0.22
N LYS A 168 11.90 8.46 0.59
CA LYS A 168 11.71 9.91 0.52
C LYS A 168 11.86 10.50 1.92
N THR A 169 12.60 11.59 2.05
CA THR A 169 12.71 12.41 3.26
C THR A 169 11.89 13.69 3.10
N ASP A 170 11.51 14.32 4.21
CA ASP A 170 10.81 15.58 4.18
C ASP A 170 11.73 16.73 3.77
#